data_96e5a817951aea1d910cd530d5de788d
#
_entry.id   96e5a817951aea1d910cd530d5de788d
#
_cell.length_a   1.000
_cell.length_b   1.000
_cell.length_c   1.000
_cell.angle_alpha   90.00
_cell.angle_beta   90.00
_cell.angle_gamma   90.00
#
_symmetry.space_group_name_H-M   'P 1'
#
loop_
_entity.id
_entity.type
_entity.pdbx_description
1 polymer ?
#
loop_
_entity_poly.entity_id
_entity_poly.type
_entity_poly.pdbx_seq_one_letter_code
_entity_poly.pdbx_strand_id
1 'polypeptide(L)' 'MHSKKYKKVKSYYDSGLWSISKVRDAVVHGWITAEEFEEITGQPYEEVEE' A
#
# COMPACT_ATOMS: atom_id res chain seq x y z
N MET A 1 12.75 8.47 -0.78
CA MET A 1 11.68 9.26 -1.39
C MET A 1 10.49 8.36 -1.70
N HIS A 2 9.31 8.80 -1.34
CA HIS A 2 8.12 7.98 -1.52
C HIS A 2 7.47 8.24 -2.87
N SER A 3 6.65 7.28 -3.29
CA SER A 3 5.92 7.42 -4.54
C SER A 3 4.91 8.57 -4.43
N LYS A 4 4.51 9.08 -5.58
CA LYS A 4 3.59 10.21 -5.61
C LYS A 4 2.28 9.93 -4.90
N LYS A 5 1.82 8.71 -4.95
CA LYS A 5 0.55 8.33 -4.35
C LYS A 5 0.67 7.82 -2.92
N TYR A 6 1.88 7.81 -2.39
CA TYR A 6 2.11 7.29 -1.06
C TYR A 6 1.23 7.96 0.00
N LYS A 7 1.24 9.30 0.00
CA LYS A 7 0.47 10.05 0.99
C LYS A 7 -1.02 9.77 0.89
N LYS A 8 -1.52 9.71 -0.34
CA LYS A 8 -2.94 9.44 -0.54
C LYS A 8 -3.33 8.06 -0.06
N VAL A 9 -2.55 7.07 -0.45
CA VAL A 9 -2.84 5.69 -0.05
C VAL A 9 -2.76 5.56 1.46
N LYS A 10 -1.74 6.14 2.06
CA LYS A 10 -1.59 6.10 3.51
C LYS A 10 -2.77 6.75 4.20
N SER A 11 -3.22 7.89 3.70
CA SER A 11 -4.35 8.60 4.27
C SER A 11 -5.63 7.77 4.18
N TYR A 12 -5.86 7.14 3.04
CA TYR A 12 -7.04 6.30 2.86
C TYR A 12 -7.03 5.11 3.81
N TYR A 13 -5.86 4.51 3.99
CA TYR A 13 -5.77 3.37 4.90
C TYR A 13 -5.94 3.82 6.35
N ASP A 14 -5.27 4.90 6.73
CA ASP A 14 -5.35 5.41 8.10
C ASP A 14 -6.76 5.84 8.49
N SER A 15 -7.50 6.37 7.53
CA SER A 15 -8.86 6.84 7.78
C SER A 15 -9.89 5.71 7.74
N GLY A 16 -9.46 4.52 7.35
CA GLY A 16 -10.36 3.37 7.28
C GLY A 16 -11.12 3.26 5.98
N LEU A 17 -10.85 4.13 5.01
CA LEU A 17 -11.51 4.07 3.72
C LEU A 17 -11.06 2.86 2.90
N TRP A 18 -9.80 2.48 3.03
CA TRP A 18 -9.23 1.37 2.30
C TRP A 18 -8.83 0.26 3.26
N SER A 19 -9.12 -0.98 2.87
CA SER A 19 -8.63 -2.14 3.59
C SER A 19 -7.21 -2.46 3.12
N ILE A 20 -6.57 -3.40 3.82
CA ILE A 20 -5.23 -3.82 3.46
C ILE A 20 -5.18 -4.39 2.04
N SER A 21 -6.26 -5.05 1.62
CA SER A 21 -6.35 -5.57 0.25
C SER A 21 -6.27 -4.45 -0.78
N LYS A 22 -6.89 -3.33 -0.47
CA LYS A 22 -6.88 -2.19 -1.38
C LYS A 22 -5.49 -1.59 -1.49
N VAL A 23 -4.76 -1.56 -0.37
CA VAL A 23 -3.40 -1.05 -0.38
C VAL A 23 -2.49 -1.99 -1.20
N ARG A 24 -2.74 -3.29 -1.12
CA ARG A 24 -2.00 -4.26 -1.94
C ARG A 24 -2.25 -4.01 -3.42
N ASP A 25 -3.47 -3.69 -3.78
CA ASP A 25 -3.79 -3.36 -5.16
C ASP A 25 -2.98 -2.16 -5.63
N ALA A 26 -2.77 -1.19 -4.75
CA ALA A 26 -1.97 -0.02 -5.09
C ALA A 26 -0.53 -0.43 -5.44
N VAL A 27 0.00 -1.44 -4.75
CA VAL A 27 1.33 -1.95 -5.09
C VAL A 27 1.31 -2.59 -6.47
N VAL A 28 0.27 -3.39 -6.74
CA VAL A 28 0.14 -4.07 -8.02
C VAL A 28 0.05 -3.08 -9.17
N HIS A 29 -0.66 -1.98 -8.95
CA HIS A 29 -0.80 -0.94 -9.96
C HIS A 29 0.43 -0.03 -10.07
N GLY A 30 1.39 -0.20 -9.19
CA GLY A 30 2.59 0.61 -9.23
C GLY A 30 2.44 1.99 -8.61
N TRP A 31 1.37 2.21 -7.87
CA TRP A 31 1.14 3.50 -7.21
C TRP A 31 2.06 3.68 -6.01
N ILE A 32 2.38 2.59 -5.34
CA ILE A 32 3.31 2.58 -4.23
C ILE A 32 4.20 1.34 -4.37
N THR A 33 5.27 1.29 -3.56
CA THR A 33 6.17 0.14 -3.58
C THR A 33 5.82 -0.83 -2.47
N ALA A 34 6.42 -2.02 -2.53
CA ALA A 34 6.22 -3.01 -1.48
C ALA A 34 6.72 -2.48 -0.13
N GLU A 35 7.81 -1.72 -0.16
CA GLU A 35 8.33 -1.12 1.06
C GLU A 35 7.33 -0.12 1.65
N GLU A 36 6.72 0.65 0.78
CA GLU A 36 5.71 1.62 1.22
C GLU A 36 4.48 0.93 1.77
N PHE A 37 4.11 -0.19 1.19
CA PHE A 37 3.03 -1.00 1.72
C PHE A 37 3.30 -1.37 3.17
N GLU A 38 4.52 -1.82 3.44
CA GLU A 38 4.90 -2.19 4.79
C GLU A 38 4.86 -0.99 5.73
N GLU A 39 5.32 0.16 5.28
CA GLU A 39 5.28 1.37 6.10
C GLU A 39 3.85 1.77 6.43
N ILE A 40 2.95 1.64 5.46
CA ILE A 40 1.57 2.07 5.64
C ILE A 40 0.80 1.10 6.53
N THR A 41 0.91 -0.17 6.26
CA THR A 41 0.09 -1.18 6.94
C THR A 41 0.76 -1.83 8.13
N GLY A 42 2.07 -1.71 8.22
CA GLY A 42 2.83 -2.36 9.28
C GLY A 42 3.02 -3.85 9.04
N GLN A 43 2.68 -4.33 7.86
CA GLN A 43 2.82 -5.73 7.52
C GLN A 43 3.65 -5.90 6.26
N PRO A 44 4.47 -6.94 6.18
CA PRO A 44 5.30 -7.15 5.00
C PRO A 44 4.43 -7.49 3.80
N TYR A 45 4.82 -6.95 2.66
CA TYR A 45 4.12 -7.25 1.42
C TYR A 45 4.63 -8.59 0.90
N GLU A 46 3.72 -9.52 0.76
CA GLU A 46 4.05 -10.82 0.20
C GLU A 46 3.38 -10.99 -1.14
N GLU A 47 4.19 -11.20 -2.15
CA GLU A 47 3.67 -11.52 -3.46
C GLU A 47 3.32 -13.00 -3.47
N VAL A 48 2.06 -13.28 -3.60
CA VAL A 48 1.62 -14.66 -3.70
C VAL A 48 1.45 -15.00 -5.17
N GLU A 49 2.30 -15.88 -5.64
CA GLU A 49 2.19 -16.36 -7.00
C GLU A 49 1.61 -17.75 -7.00
N GLU A 50 0.63 -17.95 -7.81
CA GLU A 50 0.04 -19.26 -7.94
C GLU A 50 0.24 -19.82 -9.31
#